data_06f53a35f054b48b47aa3dbca24f2368
#
_entry.id   06f53a35f054b48b47aa3dbca24f2368
#
_cell.length_a   1.000
_cell.length_b   1.000
_cell.length_c   1.000
_cell.angle_alpha   90.00
_cell.angle_beta   90.00
_cell.angle_gamma   90.00
#
_symmetry.space_group_name_H-M   'P 1'
#
loop_
_entity.id
_entity.type
_entity.pdbx_description
1 polymer ?
#
loop_
_entity_poly.entity_id
_entity_poly.type
_entity_poly.pdbx_seq_one_letter_code
_entity_poly.pdbx_strand_id
1 'polypeptide(L)'
;MDKIIVKNYQTTAGQLNGQNENQFLVKSIIDDITKCSANFVEVDPGKIAYGYHFHEENEEIFYIISGEALVKTENGEIHLKTGDVICFPANINGSHVISNPSKTEKLIYLDVGTANKPDIIHFTGTNTGMVVSNNGVLKFTE
;
A
#
# COMPACT_ATOMS: atom_id res chain seq x y z
N MET A 1 12.27 -9.89 11.56
CA MET A 1 12.76 -10.89 10.56
C MET A 1 14.13 -11.37 11.01
N ASP A 2 14.25 -12.64 11.30
CA ASP A 2 15.44 -13.24 11.87
C ASP A 2 16.04 -14.35 10.99
N LYS A 3 15.44 -14.62 9.84
CA LYS A 3 15.89 -15.62 8.88
C LYS A 3 15.59 -15.19 7.45
N ILE A 4 16.24 -15.83 6.48
CA ILE A 4 15.97 -15.63 5.07
C ILE A 4 14.57 -16.11 4.73
N ILE A 5 13.82 -15.30 3.99
CA ILE A 5 12.47 -15.60 3.52
C ILE A 5 12.49 -15.68 2.00
N VAL A 6 11.86 -16.70 1.46
CA VAL A 6 11.61 -16.84 0.02
C VAL A 6 10.11 -17.07 -0.17
N LYS A 7 9.50 -16.23 -0.97
CA LYS A 7 8.07 -16.35 -1.33
C LYS A 7 7.92 -16.29 -2.85
N ASN A 8 6.94 -16.99 -3.35
CA ASN A 8 6.54 -16.90 -4.76
C ASN A 8 5.13 -16.35 -4.84
N TYR A 9 4.90 -15.38 -5.72
CA TYR A 9 3.61 -14.74 -5.89
C TYR A 9 2.48 -15.76 -6.10
N GLN A 10 2.70 -16.76 -6.95
CA GLN A 10 1.66 -17.71 -7.32
C GLN A 10 1.27 -18.67 -6.18
N THR A 11 2.21 -18.96 -5.29
CA THR A 11 2.03 -19.95 -4.20
C THR A 11 1.82 -19.32 -2.83
N THR A 12 1.94 -18.01 -2.71
CA THR A 12 1.71 -17.31 -1.44
C THR A 12 0.21 -17.07 -1.25
N ALA A 13 -0.31 -17.47 -0.10
CA ALA A 13 -1.71 -17.25 0.26
C ALA A 13 -2.04 -15.76 0.38
N GLY A 14 -3.21 -15.37 -0.07
CA GLY A 14 -3.70 -14.01 0.00
C GLY A 14 -4.81 -13.85 1.02
N GLN A 15 -4.97 -12.62 1.53
CA GLN A 15 -6.07 -12.21 2.39
C GLN A 15 -6.82 -11.06 1.72
N LEU A 16 -8.13 -11.23 1.55
CA LEU A 16 -8.99 -10.19 1.01
C LEU A 16 -9.25 -9.14 2.09
N ASN A 17 -9.05 -7.87 1.73
CA ASN A 17 -9.24 -6.72 2.60
C ASN A 17 -10.27 -5.78 2.00
N GLY A 18 -10.99 -5.06 2.87
CA GLY A 18 -11.96 -4.07 2.45
C GLY A 18 -13.25 -4.67 1.93
N GLN A 19 -14.06 -3.82 1.32
CA GLN A 19 -15.37 -4.19 0.78
C GLN A 19 -15.79 -3.24 -0.33
N ASN A 20 -16.72 -3.67 -1.18
CA ASN A 20 -17.26 -2.87 -2.28
C ASN A 20 -16.16 -2.38 -3.23
N GLU A 21 -16.08 -1.08 -3.48
CA GLU A 21 -15.09 -0.50 -4.38
C GLU A 21 -13.68 -0.46 -3.77
N ASN A 22 -13.57 -0.37 -2.45
CA ASN A 22 -12.30 -0.43 -1.75
C ASN A 22 -12.03 -1.86 -1.29
N GLN A 23 -11.64 -2.70 -2.22
CA GLN A 23 -11.36 -4.11 -1.99
C GLN A 23 -10.11 -4.54 -2.74
N PHE A 24 -9.23 -5.25 -2.05
CA PHE A 24 -7.94 -5.67 -2.60
C PHE A 24 -7.44 -6.91 -1.85
N LEU A 25 -6.61 -7.70 -2.54
CA LEU A 25 -6.00 -8.91 -1.97
C LEU A 25 -4.55 -8.62 -1.60
N VAL A 26 -4.15 -8.97 -0.40
CA VAL A 26 -2.76 -8.83 0.07
C VAL A 26 -2.15 -10.20 0.29
N LYS A 27 -0.98 -10.44 -0.32
CA LYS A 27 -0.15 -11.61 -0.08
C LYS A 27 1.10 -11.16 0.67
N SER A 28 1.15 -11.42 1.97
CA SER A 28 2.26 -10.99 2.81
C SER A 28 3.54 -11.76 2.45
N ILE A 29 4.63 -11.02 2.24
CA ILE A 29 5.96 -11.59 2.02
C ILE A 29 6.70 -11.73 3.35
N ILE A 30 6.63 -10.71 4.19
CA ILE A 30 7.29 -10.69 5.50
C ILE A 30 6.23 -10.74 6.58
N ASP A 31 6.14 -11.87 7.28
CA ASP A 31 5.16 -12.06 8.35
C ASP A 31 5.62 -11.44 9.67
N ASP A 32 6.94 -11.44 9.92
CA ASP A 32 7.57 -10.87 11.12
C ASP A 32 8.29 -9.57 10.73
N ILE A 33 7.54 -8.49 10.64
CA ILE A 33 8.02 -7.18 10.18
C ILE A 33 8.84 -6.51 11.29
N THR A 34 10.08 -6.12 10.96
CA THR A 34 10.93 -5.36 11.87
C THR A 34 11.37 -4.01 11.27
N LYS A 35 12.08 -4.03 10.15
CA LYS A 35 12.64 -2.82 9.52
C LYS A 35 11.97 -2.44 8.22
N CYS A 36 11.41 -3.40 7.52
CA CYS A 36 10.66 -3.17 6.29
C CYS A 36 9.49 -4.14 6.17
N SER A 37 8.48 -3.72 5.43
CA SER A 37 7.35 -4.55 5.04
C SER A 37 7.43 -4.85 3.54
N ALA A 38 6.89 -5.96 3.12
CA ALA A 38 6.78 -6.29 1.70
C ALA A 38 5.54 -7.14 1.46
N ASN A 39 4.74 -6.78 0.46
CA ASN A 39 3.52 -7.47 0.09
C ASN A 39 3.36 -7.49 -1.42
N PHE A 40 2.77 -8.54 -1.95
CA PHE A 40 2.10 -8.47 -3.24
C PHE A 40 0.66 -8.00 -3.02
N VAL A 41 0.20 -7.09 -3.84
CA VAL A 41 -1.17 -6.56 -3.77
C VAL A 41 -1.84 -6.77 -5.13
N GLU A 42 -3.06 -7.33 -5.10
CA GLU A 42 -3.89 -7.49 -6.28
C GLU A 42 -5.13 -6.61 -6.15
N VAL A 43 -5.44 -5.89 -7.22
CA VAL A 43 -6.61 -5.01 -7.29
C VAL A 43 -7.41 -5.36 -8.55
N ASP A 44 -8.62 -5.81 -8.37
CA ASP A 44 -9.52 -6.14 -9.47
C ASP A 44 -9.91 -4.88 -10.26
N PRO A 45 -10.38 -5.03 -11.52
CA PRO A 45 -10.81 -3.89 -12.33
C PRO A 45 -11.79 -2.97 -11.59
N GLY A 46 -11.53 -1.67 -11.64
CA GLY A 46 -12.36 -0.63 -11.04
C GLY A 46 -12.26 -0.51 -9.52
N LYS A 47 -11.41 -1.30 -8.86
CA LYS A 47 -11.26 -1.27 -7.40
C LYS A 47 -10.12 -0.36 -6.96
N ILE A 48 -10.12 -0.06 -5.67
CA ILE A 48 -9.16 0.80 -4.98
C ILE A 48 -8.50 -0.01 -3.87
N ALA A 49 -7.21 0.16 -3.68
CA ALA A 49 -6.49 -0.42 -2.55
C ALA A 49 -6.18 0.65 -1.51
N TYR A 50 -6.48 0.35 -0.25
CA TYR A 50 -6.26 1.24 0.89
C TYR A 50 -7.06 2.55 0.77
N GLY A 51 -6.69 3.56 1.52
CA GLY A 51 -7.28 4.90 1.47
C GLY A 51 -6.27 5.95 1.02
N TYR A 52 -6.75 7.17 0.79
CA TYR A 52 -5.86 8.30 0.51
C TYR A 52 -5.17 8.72 1.81
N HIS A 53 -3.86 8.49 1.90
CA HIS A 53 -3.12 8.63 3.15
C HIS A 53 -1.66 8.99 2.92
N PHE A 54 -1.00 9.39 4.00
CA PHE A 54 0.45 9.50 4.08
C PHE A 54 0.96 9.02 5.44
N HIS A 55 2.24 8.70 5.51
CA HIS A 55 2.97 8.30 6.70
C HIS A 55 3.89 9.44 7.17
N GLU A 56 4.00 9.64 8.47
CA GLU A 56 4.96 10.62 8.98
C GLU A 56 6.40 10.12 8.92
N GLU A 57 6.63 8.83 9.17
CA GLU A 57 7.97 8.26 9.33
C GLU A 57 8.37 7.28 8.23
N ASN A 58 7.40 6.61 7.60
CA ASN A 58 7.70 5.53 6.67
C ASN A 58 7.60 5.98 5.22
N GLU A 59 8.49 5.42 4.41
CA GLU A 59 8.50 5.56 2.96
C GLU A 59 7.99 4.29 2.31
N GLU A 60 7.38 4.41 1.13
CA GLU A 60 6.83 3.28 0.38
C GLU A 60 7.32 3.30 -1.06
N ILE A 61 7.47 2.12 -1.62
CA ILE A 61 7.84 1.91 -3.02
C ILE A 61 6.88 0.88 -3.61
N PHE A 62 6.22 1.23 -4.70
CA PHE A 62 5.39 0.30 -5.47
C PHE A 62 6.02 0.00 -6.81
N TYR A 63 6.12 -1.27 -7.16
CA TYR A 63 6.55 -1.74 -8.48
C TYR A 63 5.39 -2.44 -9.17
N ILE A 64 5.00 -1.95 -10.34
CA ILE A 64 3.88 -2.53 -11.09
C ILE A 64 4.34 -3.79 -11.80
N ILE A 65 3.85 -4.93 -11.33
CA ILE A 65 4.22 -6.24 -11.86
C ILE A 65 3.38 -6.55 -13.10
N SER A 66 2.08 -6.26 -13.05
CA SER A 66 1.14 -6.57 -14.15
C SER A 66 -0.05 -5.63 -14.11
N GLY A 67 -0.55 -5.27 -15.27
CA GLY A 67 -1.68 -4.37 -15.40
C GLY A 67 -1.28 -2.89 -15.39
N GLU A 68 -2.23 -2.04 -15.08
CA GLU A 68 -2.04 -0.59 -15.00
C GLU A 68 -2.62 -0.04 -13.70
N ALA A 69 -2.12 1.10 -13.27
CA ALA A 69 -2.57 1.76 -12.06
C ALA A 69 -2.79 3.24 -12.27
N LEU A 70 -3.74 3.79 -11.53
CA LEU A 70 -3.93 5.22 -11.40
C LEU A 70 -3.64 5.60 -9.96
N VAL A 71 -2.67 6.49 -9.74
CA VAL A 71 -2.28 6.96 -8.42
C VAL A 71 -2.67 8.42 -8.28
N LYS A 72 -3.59 8.70 -7.34
CA LYS A 72 -3.91 10.06 -6.95
C LYS A 72 -2.87 10.55 -5.94
N THR A 73 -2.35 11.75 -6.16
CA THR A 73 -1.38 12.41 -5.28
C THR A 73 -1.82 13.85 -5.00
N GLU A 74 -1.07 14.56 -4.15
CA GLU A 74 -1.28 15.99 -3.88
C GLU A 74 -1.15 16.85 -5.16
N ASN A 75 -0.34 16.38 -6.14
CA ASN A 75 -0.04 17.13 -7.37
C ASN A 75 -0.82 16.60 -8.59
N GLY A 76 -1.87 15.82 -8.38
CA GLY A 76 -2.69 15.26 -9.44
C GLY A 76 -2.53 13.76 -9.59
N GLU A 77 -2.99 13.24 -10.71
CA GLU A 77 -3.04 11.82 -10.99
C GLU A 77 -1.84 11.38 -11.82
N ILE A 78 -1.28 10.22 -11.50
CA ILE A 78 -0.18 9.58 -12.21
C ILE A 78 -0.66 8.23 -12.72
N HIS A 79 -0.53 8.01 -14.02
CA HIS A 79 -0.86 6.73 -14.65
C HIS A 79 0.40 5.87 -14.78
N LEU A 80 0.34 4.65 -14.25
CA LEU A 80 1.45 3.70 -14.24
C LEU A 80 1.09 2.46 -15.06
N LYS A 81 2.11 1.84 -15.64
CA LYS A 81 2.00 0.59 -16.38
C LYS A 81 3.02 -0.42 -15.86
N THR A 82 2.89 -1.65 -16.30
CA THR A 82 3.83 -2.73 -16.00
C THR A 82 5.28 -2.29 -16.19
N GLY A 83 6.09 -2.50 -15.15
CA GLY A 83 7.50 -2.11 -15.12
C GLY A 83 7.78 -0.77 -14.46
N ASP A 84 6.77 0.07 -14.24
CA ASP A 84 6.95 1.34 -13.56
C ASP A 84 7.15 1.15 -12.05
N VAL A 85 7.94 2.05 -11.47
CA VAL A 85 8.16 2.16 -10.02
C VAL A 85 7.75 3.54 -9.58
N ILE A 86 7.02 3.63 -8.48
CA ILE A 86 6.69 4.90 -7.82
C ILE A 86 7.16 4.85 -6.37
N CYS A 87 7.74 5.94 -5.88
CA CYS A 87 8.23 6.08 -4.52
C CYS A 87 7.50 7.20 -3.81
N PHE A 88 7.05 6.94 -2.60
CA PHE A 88 6.32 7.91 -1.77
C PHE A 88 7.20 8.30 -0.59
N PRO A 89 7.56 9.59 -0.46
CA PRO A 89 8.29 10.06 0.71
C PRO A 89 7.41 10.00 1.96
N ALA A 90 8.03 9.97 3.12
CA ALA A 90 7.36 10.29 4.37
C ALA A 90 6.84 11.74 4.32
N ASN A 91 5.80 12.04 5.06
CA ASN A 91 5.09 13.32 5.16
C ASN A 91 3.98 13.50 4.08
N ILE A 92 3.31 14.65 4.15
CA ILE A 92 2.15 14.96 3.32
C ILE A 92 2.42 14.89 1.80
N ASN A 93 3.66 15.15 1.39
CA ASN A 93 4.04 15.06 -0.03
C ASN A 93 3.98 13.61 -0.56
N GLY A 94 3.97 12.63 0.33
CA GLY A 94 3.78 11.23 -0.01
C GLY A 94 2.33 10.77 -0.04
N SER A 95 1.37 11.68 0.12
CA SER A 95 -0.06 11.33 0.09
C SER A 95 -0.44 10.66 -1.22
N HIS A 96 -1.06 9.49 -1.11
CA HIS A 96 -1.45 8.72 -2.29
C HIS A 96 -2.61 7.78 -2.03
N VAL A 97 -3.30 7.42 -3.10
CA VAL A 97 -4.19 6.27 -3.19
C VAL A 97 -4.05 5.65 -4.57
N ILE A 98 -3.98 4.32 -4.63
CA ILE A 98 -3.84 3.56 -5.86
C ILE A 98 -5.16 2.88 -6.23
N SER A 99 -5.50 2.91 -7.52
CA SER A 99 -6.67 2.26 -8.07
C SER A 99 -6.33 1.54 -9.38
N ASN A 100 -7.19 0.61 -9.75
CA ASN A 100 -7.10 -0.06 -11.04
C ASN A 100 -8.09 0.59 -12.02
N PRO A 101 -7.63 1.37 -13.01
CA PRO A 101 -8.51 2.03 -13.97
C PRO A 101 -8.98 1.12 -15.10
N SER A 102 -8.40 -0.08 -15.23
CA SER A 102 -8.81 -1.04 -16.26
C SER A 102 -10.21 -1.56 -16.01
N LYS A 103 -10.90 -1.94 -17.09
CA LYS A 103 -12.20 -2.60 -17.04
C LYS A 103 -12.08 -4.12 -17.09
N THR A 104 -10.90 -4.64 -17.46
CA THR A 104 -10.73 -6.07 -17.78
C THR A 104 -9.53 -6.71 -17.09
N GLU A 105 -8.45 -5.97 -16.84
CA GLU A 105 -7.18 -6.51 -16.37
C GLU A 105 -6.99 -6.27 -14.88
N LYS A 106 -6.52 -7.28 -14.18
CA LYS A 106 -6.12 -7.18 -12.78
C LYS A 106 -4.82 -6.37 -12.67
N LEU A 107 -4.76 -5.50 -11.67
CA LEU A 107 -3.53 -4.83 -11.26
C LEU A 107 -2.82 -5.68 -10.20
N ILE A 108 -1.53 -5.92 -10.40
CA ILE A 108 -0.66 -6.57 -9.42
C ILE A 108 0.56 -5.70 -9.22
N TYR A 109 0.85 -5.36 -7.97
CA TYR A 109 2.04 -4.60 -7.65
C TYR A 109 2.74 -5.13 -6.40
N LEU A 110 4.03 -4.87 -6.31
CA LEU A 110 4.85 -5.10 -5.12
C LEU A 110 4.84 -3.83 -4.30
N ASP A 111 4.45 -3.93 -3.05
CA ASP A 111 4.45 -2.86 -2.06
C ASP A 111 5.58 -3.15 -1.07
N VAL A 112 6.57 -2.27 -1.03
CA VAL A 112 7.69 -2.34 -0.08
C VAL A 112 7.74 -1.03 0.68
N GLY A 113 7.87 -1.10 1.98
CA GLY A 113 7.97 0.09 2.81
C GLY A 113 8.92 -0.09 3.97
N THR A 114 9.40 1.02 4.51
CA THR A 114 10.05 1.03 5.82
C THR A 114 9.01 0.76 6.91
N ALA A 115 9.43 0.25 8.04
CA ALA A 115 8.52 -0.14 9.12
C ALA A 115 8.97 0.45 10.47
N ASN A 116 9.29 1.75 10.46
CA ASN A 116 9.61 2.47 11.68
C ASN A 116 8.38 2.55 12.58
N LYS A 117 8.60 2.46 13.87
CA LYS A 117 7.55 2.60 14.90
C LYS A 117 8.05 3.50 16.02
N PRO A 118 7.20 4.38 16.56
CA PRO A 118 5.83 4.64 16.12
C PRO A 118 5.78 5.33 14.75
N ASP A 119 4.71 5.10 14.01
CA ASP A 119 4.39 5.81 12.78
C ASP A 119 2.98 6.39 12.91
N ILE A 120 2.75 7.57 12.35
CA ILE A 120 1.44 8.18 12.32
C ILE A 120 0.99 8.21 10.86
N ILE A 121 -0.14 7.59 10.59
CA ILE A 121 -0.77 7.55 9.28
C ILE A 121 -1.94 8.54 9.30
N HIS A 122 -1.90 9.51 8.40
CA HIS A 122 -2.98 10.47 8.23
C HIS A 122 -3.82 10.11 7.02
N PHE A 123 -5.14 10.12 7.17
CA PHE A 123 -6.04 10.03 6.02
C PHE A 123 -6.19 11.41 5.43
N THR A 124 -5.51 11.63 4.31
CA THR A 124 -5.39 12.94 3.65
C THR A 124 -6.75 13.54 3.33
N GLY A 125 -6.92 14.82 3.64
CA GLY A 125 -8.18 15.52 3.43
C GLY A 125 -9.22 15.29 4.54
N THR A 126 -8.85 14.56 5.60
CA THR A 126 -9.66 14.34 6.79
C THR A 126 -8.89 14.77 8.04
N ASN A 127 -9.55 14.78 9.18
CA ASN A 127 -8.92 14.99 10.48
C ASN A 127 -8.75 13.67 11.25
N THR A 128 -8.70 12.55 10.53
CA THR A 128 -8.57 11.21 11.12
C THR A 128 -7.23 10.56 10.75
N GLY A 129 -6.83 9.61 11.55
CA GLY A 129 -5.60 8.85 11.29
C GLY A 129 -5.43 7.69 12.25
N MET A 130 -4.23 7.12 12.21
CA MET A 130 -3.84 5.99 13.06
C MET A 130 -2.42 6.21 13.59
N VAL A 131 -2.20 5.78 14.83
CA VAL A 131 -0.86 5.62 15.40
C VAL A 131 -0.54 4.13 15.39
N VAL A 132 0.53 3.75 14.73
CA VAL A 132 1.03 2.37 14.70
C VAL A 132 2.26 2.30 15.61
N SER A 133 2.19 1.51 16.67
CA SER A 133 3.27 1.36 17.63
C SER A 133 3.56 -0.11 17.90
N ASN A 134 4.56 -0.39 18.74
CA ASN A 134 4.83 -1.75 19.20
C ASN A 134 3.71 -2.33 20.06
N ASN A 135 2.82 -1.49 20.57
CA ASN A 135 1.68 -1.90 21.38
C ASN A 135 0.38 -2.04 20.62
N GLY A 136 0.41 -1.86 19.30
CA GLY A 136 -0.75 -2.01 18.42
C GLY A 136 -1.09 -0.74 17.65
N VAL A 137 -2.33 -0.67 17.18
CA VAL A 137 -2.85 0.42 16.35
C VAL A 137 -3.92 1.18 17.12
N LEU A 138 -3.78 2.51 17.18
CA LEU A 138 -4.75 3.41 17.77
C LEU A 138 -5.29 4.37 16.70
N LYS A 139 -6.59 4.37 16.48
CA LYS A 139 -7.24 5.34 15.58
C LYS A 139 -7.55 6.63 16.34
N PHE A 140 -7.42 7.76 15.65
CA PHE A 140 -7.72 9.06 16.24
C PHE A 140 -8.55 9.92 15.30
N THR A 141 -9.23 10.90 15.89
CA THR A 141 -9.91 12.01 15.20
C THR A 141 -9.52 13.30 15.90
N GLU A 142 -9.04 14.27 15.14
CA GLU A 142 -8.72 15.60 15.66
C GLU A 142 -9.95 16.49 15.82
#